data_79c71973d7c82494b194338b31debe97
#
_entry.id   79c71973d7c82494b194338b31debe97
#
_cell.length_a   1.000
_cell.length_b   1.000
_cell.length_c   1.000
_cell.angle_alpha   90.00
_cell.angle_beta   90.00
_cell.angle_gamma   90.00
#
_symmetry.space_group_name_H-M   'P 1'
#
loop_
_entity.id
_entity.type
_entity.pdbx_description
1 polymer ?
#
loop_
_entity_poly.entity_id
_entity_poly.type
_entity_poly.pdbx_seq_one_letter_code
_entity_poly.pdbx_strand_id
1 'polypeptide(L)'
;SLVESYDFDLIINAAKTLKDKKIKFLIKGRGKLLQHIKQQKEKYHLENLTIDSTFVSNEQIVKILQESDVLLSPMGNSKVLNYSLPTKILEYQAVGRPIICASDGAVGEYVEETKSGLKIKQGDVYSLIESILKLESNPELCKTFGDNGRKNIEDKNTFDKIGKELSLLILYFVKLESNIW
;
A
#
# COMPACT_ATOMS: atom_id res chain seq x y z
N SER A 1 7.48 0.70 8.36
CA SER A 1 7.54 0.53 9.83
C SER A 1 6.44 -0.41 10.30
N LEU A 2 6.72 -1.25 11.34
CA LEU A 2 5.76 -2.15 11.97
C LEU A 2 5.21 -1.48 13.23
N VAL A 3 4.17 -0.67 13.04
CA VAL A 3 3.56 0.18 14.07
C VAL A 3 2.04 0.02 14.07
N GLU A 4 1.38 0.45 15.14
CA GLU A 4 -0.06 0.31 15.37
C GLU A 4 -0.95 1.04 14.34
N SER A 5 -0.34 1.91 13.53
CA SER A 5 -1.03 2.53 12.38
C SER A 5 -1.42 1.54 11.28
N TYR A 6 -0.93 0.30 11.37
CA TYR A 6 -1.22 -0.78 10.43
C TYR A 6 -1.75 -2.01 11.16
N ASP A 7 -2.76 -2.64 10.58
CA ASP A 7 -3.38 -3.85 11.09
C ASP A 7 -2.65 -5.10 10.54
N PHE A 8 -1.61 -5.53 11.26
CA PHE A 8 -0.90 -6.76 10.88
C PHE A 8 -1.67 -8.02 11.26
N ASP A 9 -2.60 -7.96 12.20
CA ASP A 9 -3.44 -9.11 12.55
C ASP A 9 -4.40 -9.45 11.40
N LEU A 10 -4.82 -8.47 10.60
CA LEU A 10 -5.54 -8.68 9.35
C LEU A 10 -4.76 -9.59 8.40
N ILE A 11 -3.45 -9.31 8.19
CA ILE A 11 -2.56 -10.12 7.34
C ILE A 11 -2.33 -11.51 7.93
N ILE A 12 -2.09 -11.59 9.24
CA ILE A 12 -1.87 -12.85 9.95
C ILE A 12 -3.08 -13.77 9.83
N ASN A 13 -4.30 -13.24 10.00
CA ASN A 13 -5.53 -14.02 9.88
C ASN A 13 -5.79 -14.47 8.42
N ALA A 14 -5.47 -13.64 7.43
CA ALA A 14 -5.51 -14.06 6.03
C ALA A 14 -4.49 -15.17 5.73
N ALA A 15 -3.24 -15.03 6.21
CA ALA A 15 -2.21 -16.06 6.06
C ALA A 15 -2.62 -17.39 6.71
N LYS A 16 -3.24 -17.33 7.89
CA LYS A 16 -3.77 -18.51 8.59
C LYS A 16 -4.85 -19.23 7.79
N THR A 17 -5.77 -18.49 7.19
CA THR A 17 -6.86 -19.06 6.37
C THR A 17 -6.35 -19.62 5.05
N LEU A 18 -5.33 -19.01 4.47
CA LEU A 18 -4.75 -19.38 3.18
C LEU A 18 -3.50 -20.27 3.29
N LYS A 19 -3.23 -20.88 4.46
CA LYS A 19 -2.01 -21.67 4.71
C LYS A 19 -1.83 -22.87 3.76
N ASP A 20 -2.93 -23.47 3.31
CA ASP A 20 -2.94 -24.63 2.41
C ASP A 20 -2.96 -24.22 0.91
N LYS A 21 -2.90 -22.92 0.62
CA LYS A 21 -2.79 -22.37 -0.74
C LYS A 21 -1.34 -22.06 -1.11
N LYS A 22 -1.05 -21.93 -2.40
CA LYS A 22 0.28 -21.51 -2.89
C LYS A 22 0.57 -20.01 -2.71
N ILE A 23 -0.14 -19.37 -1.78
CA ILE A 23 -0.04 -17.93 -1.50
C ILE A 23 0.98 -17.71 -0.37
N LYS A 24 1.95 -16.84 -0.62
CA LYS A 24 2.98 -16.48 0.35
C LYS A 24 2.82 -15.02 0.75
N PHE A 25 3.01 -14.75 2.02
CA PHE A 25 2.99 -13.42 2.58
C PHE A 25 4.40 -13.00 3.00
N LEU A 26 4.77 -11.76 2.68
CA LEU A 26 6.01 -11.14 3.15
C LEU A 26 5.69 -9.88 3.94
N ILE A 27 6.09 -9.86 5.21
CA ILE A 27 6.10 -8.65 6.03
C ILE A 27 7.55 -8.18 6.14
N LYS A 28 7.85 -7.05 5.48
CA LYS A 28 9.18 -6.43 5.49
C LYS A 28 9.17 -5.19 6.36
N GLY A 29 10.02 -5.17 7.40
CA GLY A 29 10.19 -3.97 8.22
C GLY A 29 10.60 -4.21 9.66
N ARG A 30 10.71 -3.09 10.39
CA ARG A 30 11.04 -3.04 11.83
C ARG A 30 10.03 -2.17 12.55
N GLY A 31 9.85 -2.40 13.84
CA GLY A 31 8.99 -1.59 14.70
C GLY A 31 8.49 -2.35 15.90
N LYS A 32 7.65 -1.69 16.69
CA LYS A 32 7.14 -2.19 17.97
C LYS A 32 6.38 -3.51 17.84
N LEU A 33 5.69 -3.72 16.73
CA LEU A 33 4.87 -4.91 16.48
C LEU A 33 5.66 -6.13 15.99
N LEU A 34 6.98 -6.00 15.73
CA LEU A 34 7.78 -7.11 15.18
C LEU A 34 7.69 -8.36 16.07
N GLN A 35 7.80 -8.20 17.39
CA GLN A 35 7.76 -9.34 18.30
C GLN A 35 6.37 -9.99 18.34
N HIS A 36 5.31 -9.19 18.34
CA HIS A 36 3.94 -9.68 18.27
C HIS A 36 3.72 -10.51 16.99
N ILE A 37 4.12 -9.99 15.82
CA ILE A 37 3.95 -10.69 14.53
C ILE A 37 4.72 -12.01 14.52
N LYS A 38 5.95 -12.05 15.08
CA LYS A 38 6.73 -13.30 15.21
C LYS A 38 6.03 -14.32 16.10
N GLN A 39 5.54 -13.90 17.26
CA GLN A 39 4.81 -14.77 18.18
C GLN A 39 3.54 -15.36 17.53
N GLN A 40 2.78 -14.56 16.78
CA GLN A 40 1.60 -15.04 16.09
C GLN A 40 1.96 -16.05 14.97
N LYS A 41 3.03 -15.77 14.20
CA LYS A 41 3.56 -16.72 13.19
C LYS A 41 3.89 -18.07 13.84
N GLU A 42 4.63 -18.08 14.91
CA GLU A 42 5.01 -19.31 15.63
C GLU A 42 3.80 -20.03 16.21
N LYS A 43 2.92 -19.28 16.90
CA LYS A 43 1.69 -19.83 17.52
C LYS A 43 0.80 -20.57 16.54
N TYR A 44 0.68 -20.06 15.31
CA TYR A 44 -0.21 -20.63 14.29
C TYR A 44 0.53 -21.48 13.23
N HIS A 45 1.85 -21.66 13.38
CA HIS A 45 2.70 -22.43 12.45
C HIS A 45 2.53 -21.96 11.00
N LEU A 46 2.69 -20.63 10.76
CA LEU A 46 2.45 -20.03 9.45
C LEU A 46 3.69 -20.11 8.55
N GLU A 47 3.86 -21.25 7.87
CA GLU A 47 4.96 -21.45 6.94
C GLU A 47 4.85 -20.57 5.68
N ASN A 48 3.62 -20.12 5.35
CA ASN A 48 3.35 -19.23 4.25
C ASN A 48 3.56 -17.73 4.58
N LEU A 49 3.97 -17.39 5.81
CA LEU A 49 4.28 -16.03 6.25
C LEU A 49 5.78 -15.86 6.49
N THR A 50 6.44 -15.03 5.72
CA THR A 50 7.83 -14.61 5.93
C THR A 50 7.88 -13.25 6.60
N ILE A 51 8.72 -13.12 7.64
CA ILE A 51 8.97 -11.86 8.34
C ILE A 51 10.44 -11.51 8.16
N ASP A 52 10.71 -10.42 7.45
CA ASP A 52 12.07 -9.95 7.19
C ASP A 52 12.29 -8.57 7.84
N SER A 53 13.12 -8.52 8.86
CA SER A 53 13.50 -7.30 9.58
C SER A 53 14.91 -6.81 9.24
N THR A 54 15.56 -7.36 8.21
CA THR A 54 16.89 -6.89 7.79
C THR A 54 16.81 -5.48 7.19
N PHE A 55 17.85 -4.68 7.40
CA PHE A 55 17.96 -3.40 6.73
C PHE A 55 18.41 -3.63 5.28
N VAL A 56 17.80 -2.90 4.37
CA VAL A 56 18.10 -2.97 2.93
C VAL A 56 18.12 -1.56 2.33
N SER A 57 18.81 -1.38 1.21
CA SER A 57 18.81 -0.11 0.48
C SER A 57 17.45 0.18 -0.19
N ASN A 58 17.26 1.43 -0.65
CA ASN A 58 16.05 1.79 -1.39
C ASN A 58 15.90 0.97 -2.67
N GLU A 59 17.00 0.69 -3.39
CA GLU A 59 17.00 -0.12 -4.60
C GLU A 59 16.54 -1.57 -4.31
N GLN A 60 16.95 -2.10 -3.17
CA GLN A 60 16.53 -3.43 -2.73
C GLN A 60 15.05 -3.45 -2.34
N ILE A 61 14.52 -2.37 -1.73
CA ILE A 61 13.08 -2.24 -1.47
C ILE A 61 12.30 -2.22 -2.78
N VAL A 62 12.73 -1.41 -3.75
CA VAL A 62 12.08 -1.37 -5.07
C VAL A 62 12.04 -2.76 -5.71
N LYS A 63 13.15 -3.51 -5.66
CA LYS A 63 13.20 -4.88 -6.17
C LYS A 63 12.22 -5.81 -5.47
N ILE A 64 12.15 -5.78 -4.14
CA ILE A 64 11.19 -6.57 -3.35
C ILE A 64 9.75 -6.24 -3.75
N LEU A 65 9.43 -4.95 -3.92
CA LEU A 65 8.09 -4.53 -4.34
C LEU A 65 7.77 -5.00 -5.76
N GLN A 66 8.73 -4.94 -6.68
CA GLN A 66 8.59 -5.42 -8.06
C GLN A 66 8.46 -6.94 -8.17
N GLU A 67 9.07 -7.71 -7.25
CA GLU A 67 8.96 -9.17 -7.19
C GLU A 67 7.66 -9.65 -6.53
N SER A 68 6.91 -8.76 -5.90
CA SER A 68 5.63 -9.08 -5.29
C SER A 68 4.51 -9.03 -6.33
N ASP A 69 3.56 -9.97 -6.29
CA ASP A 69 2.42 -9.99 -7.20
C ASP A 69 1.35 -8.97 -6.79
N VAL A 70 1.15 -8.77 -5.48
CA VAL A 70 0.16 -7.86 -4.89
C VAL A 70 0.77 -7.17 -3.68
N LEU A 71 0.50 -5.88 -3.52
CA LEU A 71 0.97 -5.07 -2.40
C LEU A 71 -0.19 -4.76 -1.45
N LEU A 72 0.03 -4.97 -0.14
CA LEU A 72 -1.00 -4.81 0.88
C LEU A 72 -0.80 -3.50 1.66
N SER A 73 -1.88 -2.76 1.86
CA SER A 73 -1.94 -1.59 2.74
C SER A 73 -3.02 -1.80 3.81
N PRO A 74 -2.71 -2.54 4.89
CA PRO A 74 -3.65 -2.82 5.97
C PRO A 74 -3.68 -1.64 6.93
N MET A 75 -4.53 -0.64 6.68
CA MET A 75 -4.61 0.54 7.56
C MET A 75 -5.23 0.15 8.90
N GLY A 76 -4.59 0.60 9.99
CA GLY A 76 -5.09 0.46 11.34
C GLY A 76 -6.16 1.50 11.68
N ASN A 77 -6.90 1.28 12.75
CA ASN A 77 -7.98 2.19 13.19
C ASN A 77 -7.39 3.49 13.78
N SER A 78 -7.06 4.43 12.92
CA SER A 78 -6.56 5.76 13.30
C SER A 78 -7.31 6.85 12.55
N LYS A 79 -7.94 7.76 13.32
CA LYS A 79 -8.65 8.91 12.74
C LYS A 79 -7.74 9.77 11.85
N VAL A 80 -6.46 9.91 12.21
CA VAL A 80 -5.48 10.69 11.42
C VAL A 80 -5.20 10.04 10.08
N LEU A 81 -5.10 8.72 10.03
CA LEU A 81 -4.84 7.99 8.79
C LEU A 81 -6.00 8.03 7.80
N ASN A 82 -7.23 8.28 8.29
CA ASN A 82 -8.39 8.41 7.41
C ASN A 82 -8.29 9.63 6.47
N TYR A 83 -7.45 10.62 6.81
CA TYR A 83 -7.29 11.86 6.03
C TYR A 83 -5.90 12.00 5.40
N SER A 84 -5.04 11.00 5.51
CA SER A 84 -3.67 11.05 5.00
C SER A 84 -3.46 10.06 3.85
N LEU A 85 -2.59 10.41 2.92
CA LEU A 85 -2.11 9.52 1.87
C LEU A 85 -0.65 9.12 2.19
N PRO A 86 -0.41 7.91 2.72
CA PRO A 86 0.95 7.45 2.99
C PRO A 86 1.77 7.32 1.71
N THR A 87 3.02 7.78 1.73
CA THR A 87 3.94 7.73 0.59
C THR A 87 4.11 6.33 -0.01
N LYS A 88 3.98 5.28 0.81
CA LYS A 88 4.05 3.88 0.33
C LYS A 88 3.03 3.55 -0.76
N ILE A 89 1.85 4.20 -0.77
CA ILE A 89 0.86 3.99 -1.83
C ILE A 89 1.40 4.49 -3.16
N LEU A 90 2.06 5.64 -3.15
CA LEU A 90 2.72 6.19 -4.35
C LEU A 90 3.88 5.29 -4.80
N GLU A 91 4.66 4.74 -3.85
CA GLU A 91 5.72 3.77 -4.14
C GLU A 91 5.14 2.48 -4.77
N TYR A 92 4.02 1.99 -4.25
CA TYR A 92 3.32 0.81 -4.77
C TYR A 92 2.80 1.04 -6.19
N GLN A 93 2.20 2.19 -6.44
CA GLN A 93 1.79 2.60 -7.78
C GLN A 93 3.01 2.76 -8.71
N ALA A 94 4.10 3.37 -8.24
CA ALA A 94 5.30 3.58 -9.02
C ALA A 94 5.97 2.27 -9.49
N VAL A 95 5.87 1.18 -8.73
CA VAL A 95 6.40 -0.13 -9.17
C VAL A 95 5.42 -0.91 -10.06
N GLY A 96 4.22 -0.38 -10.29
CA GLY A 96 3.24 -0.97 -11.20
C GLY A 96 2.65 -2.29 -10.70
N ARG A 97 2.41 -2.40 -9.38
CA ARG A 97 1.78 -3.58 -8.79
C ARG A 97 0.39 -3.27 -8.24
N PRO A 98 -0.57 -4.20 -8.33
CA PRO A 98 -1.91 -4.01 -7.79
C PRO A 98 -1.86 -3.88 -6.27
N ILE A 99 -2.75 -3.04 -5.73
CA ILE A 99 -2.83 -2.75 -4.31
C ILE A 99 -4.13 -3.33 -3.75
N ILE A 100 -4.08 -4.01 -2.59
CA ILE A 100 -5.26 -4.22 -1.76
C ILE A 100 -5.12 -3.30 -0.55
N CYS A 101 -6.05 -2.36 -0.43
CA CYS A 101 -6.06 -1.36 0.63
C CYS A 101 -7.24 -1.58 1.58
N ALA A 102 -6.95 -1.98 2.82
CA ALA A 102 -7.95 -2.06 3.88
C ALA A 102 -8.06 -0.70 4.56
N SER A 103 -8.98 0.14 4.08
CA SER A 103 -9.16 1.50 4.61
C SER A 103 -10.55 2.02 4.29
N ASP A 104 -11.21 2.60 5.30
CA ASP A 104 -12.48 3.32 5.14
C ASP A 104 -12.28 4.82 4.83
N GLY A 105 -11.03 5.29 4.77
CA GLY A 105 -10.67 6.70 4.56
C GLY A 105 -10.04 7.00 3.19
N ALA A 106 -9.47 8.20 3.08
CA ALA A 106 -8.92 8.80 1.86
C ALA A 106 -7.97 7.89 1.07
N VAL A 107 -7.17 7.08 1.77
CA VAL A 107 -6.24 6.12 1.14
C VAL A 107 -6.97 5.05 0.33
N GLY A 108 -8.06 4.51 0.88
CA GLY A 108 -8.89 3.53 0.17
C GLY A 108 -9.58 4.16 -1.04
N GLU A 109 -10.15 5.36 -0.86
CA GLU A 109 -10.76 6.14 -1.94
C GLU A 109 -9.76 6.43 -3.05
N TYR A 110 -8.55 6.87 -2.71
CA TYR A 110 -7.51 7.15 -3.69
C TYR A 110 -7.11 5.91 -4.51
N VAL A 111 -6.98 4.73 -3.88
CA VAL A 111 -6.68 3.47 -4.61
C VAL A 111 -7.81 3.12 -5.58
N GLU A 112 -9.07 3.34 -5.19
CA GLU A 112 -10.25 3.10 -6.00
C GLU A 112 -10.37 4.10 -7.15
N GLU A 113 -10.23 5.40 -6.90
CA GLU A 113 -10.28 6.47 -7.91
C GLU A 113 -9.19 6.33 -8.97
N THR A 114 -7.97 5.96 -8.55
CA THR A 114 -6.86 5.73 -9.48
C THR A 114 -6.93 4.39 -10.18
N LYS A 115 -7.92 3.55 -9.82
CA LYS A 115 -8.08 2.18 -10.34
C LYS A 115 -6.79 1.37 -10.26
N SER A 116 -6.01 1.58 -9.18
CA SER A 116 -4.72 0.92 -8.96
C SER A 116 -4.81 -0.32 -8.08
N GLY A 117 -6.02 -0.72 -7.68
CA GLY A 117 -6.22 -1.87 -6.82
C GLY A 117 -7.65 -2.01 -6.31
N LEU A 118 -7.79 -2.73 -5.21
CA LEU A 118 -9.04 -3.00 -4.54
C LEU A 118 -9.06 -2.31 -3.16
N LYS A 119 -10.12 -1.57 -2.88
CA LYS A 119 -10.46 -1.10 -1.55
C LYS A 119 -11.30 -2.15 -0.85
N ILE A 120 -10.95 -2.45 0.39
CA ILE A 120 -11.74 -3.29 1.28
C ILE A 120 -11.99 -2.56 2.59
N LYS A 121 -13.01 -2.98 3.33
CA LYS A 121 -13.30 -2.43 4.65
C LYS A 121 -12.16 -2.72 5.63
N GLN A 122 -11.86 -1.77 6.47
CA GLN A 122 -10.85 -1.90 7.51
C GLN A 122 -11.15 -3.07 8.45
N GLY A 123 -10.15 -3.93 8.71
CA GLY A 123 -10.27 -5.10 9.59
C GLY A 123 -11.06 -6.28 9.00
N ASP A 124 -11.55 -6.18 7.76
CA ASP A 124 -12.33 -7.25 7.11
C ASP A 124 -11.41 -8.31 6.48
N VAL A 125 -11.13 -9.34 7.27
CA VAL A 125 -10.30 -10.49 6.85
C VAL A 125 -10.94 -11.24 5.67
N TYR A 126 -12.26 -11.37 5.66
CA TYR A 126 -12.97 -12.10 4.60
C TYR A 126 -12.79 -11.40 3.25
N SER A 127 -13.07 -10.09 3.21
CA SER A 127 -12.85 -9.29 1.99
C SER A 127 -11.38 -9.26 1.55
N LEU A 128 -10.41 -9.31 2.48
CA LEU A 128 -8.99 -9.43 2.12
C LEU A 128 -8.73 -10.76 1.41
N ILE A 129 -9.22 -11.87 1.95
CA ILE A 129 -9.04 -13.21 1.39
C ILE A 129 -9.67 -13.28 -0.01
N GLU A 130 -10.92 -12.83 -0.17
CA GLU A 130 -11.60 -12.80 -1.48
C GLU A 130 -10.81 -11.94 -2.50
N SER A 131 -10.32 -10.79 -2.08
CA SER A 131 -9.52 -9.90 -2.94
C SER A 131 -8.21 -10.57 -3.39
N ILE A 132 -7.51 -11.25 -2.48
CA ILE A 132 -6.30 -12.01 -2.81
C ILE A 132 -6.61 -13.12 -3.83
N LEU A 133 -7.64 -13.92 -3.59
CA LEU A 133 -8.01 -15.01 -4.50
C LEU A 133 -8.50 -14.49 -5.86
N LYS A 134 -9.21 -13.37 -5.88
CA LYS A 134 -9.62 -12.69 -7.11
C LYS A 134 -8.42 -12.25 -7.96
N LEU A 135 -7.40 -11.68 -7.34
CA LEU A 135 -6.20 -11.25 -8.05
C LEU A 135 -5.32 -12.44 -8.44
N GLU A 136 -5.20 -13.46 -7.59
CA GLU A 136 -4.46 -14.70 -7.89
C GLU A 136 -5.03 -15.40 -9.14
N SER A 137 -6.35 -15.41 -9.29
CA SER A 137 -7.03 -16.04 -10.44
C SER A 137 -7.13 -15.15 -11.68
N ASN A 138 -6.71 -13.86 -11.61
CA ASN A 138 -6.88 -12.91 -12.72
C ASN A 138 -5.63 -12.05 -12.98
N PRO A 139 -4.60 -12.59 -13.67
CA PRO A 139 -3.38 -11.86 -14.00
C PRO A 139 -3.61 -10.58 -14.83
N GLU A 140 -4.61 -10.59 -15.72
CA GLU A 140 -4.95 -9.39 -16.53
C GLU A 140 -5.47 -8.24 -15.65
N LEU A 141 -6.24 -8.56 -14.62
CA LEU A 141 -6.70 -7.55 -13.67
C LEU A 141 -5.52 -6.98 -12.87
N CYS A 142 -4.58 -7.84 -12.46
CA CYS A 142 -3.36 -7.42 -11.78
C CYS A 142 -2.56 -6.45 -12.65
N LYS A 143 -2.38 -6.80 -13.93
CA LYS A 143 -1.68 -5.95 -14.89
C LYS A 143 -2.41 -4.61 -15.07
N THR A 144 -3.72 -4.63 -15.24
CA THR A 144 -4.53 -3.40 -15.40
C THR A 144 -4.39 -2.47 -14.22
N PHE A 145 -4.47 -2.98 -12.98
CA PHE A 145 -4.31 -2.17 -11.79
C PHE A 145 -2.89 -1.62 -11.65
N GLY A 146 -1.88 -2.43 -11.95
CA GLY A 146 -0.48 -2.00 -11.95
C GLY A 146 -0.21 -0.88 -12.96
N ASP A 147 -0.67 -1.04 -14.20
CA ASP A 147 -0.53 -0.05 -15.27
C ASP A 147 -1.23 1.28 -14.92
N ASN A 148 -2.44 1.21 -14.36
CA ASN A 148 -3.17 2.40 -13.91
C ASN A 148 -2.43 3.14 -12.79
N GLY A 149 -1.91 2.40 -11.80
CA GLY A 149 -1.12 2.98 -10.71
C GLY A 149 0.12 3.67 -11.25
N ARG A 150 0.89 2.99 -12.10
CA ARG A 150 2.09 3.54 -12.73
C ARG A 150 1.79 4.79 -13.54
N LYS A 151 0.76 4.77 -14.36
CA LYS A 151 0.32 5.92 -15.15
C LYS A 151 -0.07 7.11 -14.26
N ASN A 152 -0.79 6.86 -13.17
CA ASN A 152 -1.15 7.94 -12.22
C ASN A 152 0.10 8.64 -11.64
N ILE A 153 1.17 7.88 -11.32
CA ILE A 153 2.43 8.48 -10.86
C ILE A 153 3.08 9.29 -11.96
N GLU A 154 3.21 8.72 -13.16
CA GLU A 154 3.84 9.39 -14.30
C GLU A 154 3.08 10.66 -14.72
N ASP A 155 1.76 10.65 -14.62
CA ASP A 155 0.92 11.78 -15.03
C ASP A 155 0.80 12.88 -13.98
N LYS A 156 0.88 12.59 -12.67
CA LYS A 156 0.55 13.57 -11.63
C LYS A 156 1.60 13.75 -10.55
N ASN A 157 2.39 12.71 -10.25
CA ASN A 157 3.16 12.65 -9.01
C ASN A 157 4.69 12.57 -9.24
N THR A 158 5.19 13.04 -10.38
CA THR A 158 6.64 13.20 -10.59
C THR A 158 7.11 14.52 -9.97
N PHE A 159 8.36 14.58 -9.54
CA PHE A 159 8.97 15.80 -9.00
C PHE A 159 8.84 16.99 -9.95
N ASP A 160 9.00 16.77 -11.27
CA ASP A 160 8.89 17.83 -12.28
C ASP A 160 7.46 18.41 -12.36
N LYS A 161 6.44 17.56 -12.26
CA LYS A 161 5.05 17.99 -12.30
C LYS A 161 4.63 18.72 -11.03
N ILE A 162 4.95 18.15 -9.88
CA ILE A 162 4.70 18.79 -8.57
C ILE A 162 5.44 20.14 -8.51
N GLY A 163 6.71 20.21 -8.97
CA GLY A 163 7.48 21.44 -9.02
C GLY A 163 6.86 22.50 -9.93
N LYS A 164 6.35 22.12 -11.10
CA LYS A 164 5.65 23.05 -12.01
C LYS A 164 4.35 23.58 -11.39
N GLU A 165 3.51 22.73 -10.83
CA GLU A 165 2.26 23.13 -10.19
C GLU A 165 2.51 24.07 -9.01
N LEU A 166 3.50 23.76 -8.16
CA LEU A 166 3.89 24.61 -7.05
C LEU A 166 4.41 25.97 -7.54
N SER A 167 5.22 26.00 -8.59
CA SER A 167 5.74 27.24 -9.19
C SER A 167 4.61 28.12 -9.72
N LEU A 168 3.62 27.52 -10.41
CA LEU A 168 2.43 28.25 -10.90
C LEU A 168 1.60 28.83 -9.75
N LEU A 169 1.42 28.06 -8.69
CA LEU A 169 0.70 28.50 -7.50
C LEU A 169 1.41 29.70 -6.82
N ILE A 170 2.70 29.62 -6.64
CA ILE A 170 3.51 30.71 -6.08
C ILE A 170 3.39 31.98 -6.94
N LEU A 171 3.54 31.84 -8.27
CA LEU A 171 3.41 32.96 -9.20
C LEU A 171 2.02 33.59 -9.17
N TYR A 172 0.97 32.80 -8.99
CA TYR A 172 -0.40 33.28 -8.83
C TYR A 172 -0.55 34.15 -7.58
N PHE A 173 -0.04 33.70 -6.43
CA PHE A 173 -0.09 34.50 -5.19
C PHE A 173 0.75 35.77 -5.27
N VAL A 174 1.94 35.74 -5.84
CA VAL A 174 2.79 36.93 -6.04
C VAL A 174 2.08 37.97 -6.92
N LYS A 175 1.37 37.55 -7.98
CA LYS A 175 0.60 38.45 -8.83
C LYS A 175 -0.61 39.05 -8.12
N LEU A 176 -1.27 38.30 -7.23
CA LEU A 176 -2.36 38.84 -6.44
C LEU A 176 -1.89 39.94 -5.50
N GLU A 177 -0.75 39.77 -4.82
CA GLU A 177 -0.19 40.81 -3.95
C GLU A 177 0.23 42.06 -4.74
N SER A 178 0.76 41.91 -5.95
CA SER A 178 1.18 43.05 -6.79
C SER A 178 0.00 43.86 -7.37
N ASN A 179 -1.23 43.36 -7.32
CA ASN A 179 -2.43 44.06 -7.76
C ASN A 179 -3.23 44.75 -6.61
N ILE A 180 -2.71 44.67 -5.38
CA ILE A 180 -3.33 45.26 -4.20
C ILE A 180 -2.73 46.64 -3.85
N TRP A 181 -1.69 47.07 -4.57
CA TRP A 181 -1.03 48.40 -4.47
C TRP A 181 -1.17 49.14 -5.81
#